data_6757c3b575cf8d5ef797dd6c15381202
#
_entry.id   6757c3b575cf8d5ef797dd6c15381202
#
_cell.length_a   1.000
_cell.length_b   1.000
_cell.length_c   1.000
_cell.angle_alpha   90.00
_cell.angle_beta   90.00
_cell.angle_gamma   90.00
#
_symmetry.space_group_name_H-M   'P 1'
#
loop_
_entity.id
_entity.type
_entity.pdbx_description
1 polymer ?
#
loop_
_entity_poly.entity_id
_entity_poly.type
_entity_poly.pdbx_seq_one_letter_code
_entity_poly.pdbx_strand_id
1 'polypeptide(L)'
;FHAGGGGDTPEHVAKALHDAIFRASWSSNKNALKLVYLVGDAPPHTDYSDGFNHRAIAEQARMRGIRINTVRCGSDESTRVAWLDIANRAGGEFTSVEQSGGMVETSTPYDGELARLNRALTETAIPYGSADKRASVKDKARRNLEAPAAAQAERAGWYGLMGSRGRSAAISEGDLLDDV
;
A
#
# COMPACT_ATOMS: atom_id res chain seq x y z
N PHE A 1 0.58 14.72 -1.39
CA PHE A 1 1.45 13.69 -1.94
C PHE A 1 1.00 13.43 -3.38
N HIS A 2 1.88 13.66 -4.35
CA HIS A 2 1.68 13.15 -5.69
C HIS A 2 2.47 11.85 -5.80
N ALA A 3 1.79 10.75 -6.09
CA ALA A 3 2.45 9.53 -6.49
C ALA A 3 3.00 9.74 -7.91
N GLY A 4 4.29 9.81 -8.01
CA GLY A 4 5.00 9.76 -9.29
C GLY A 4 5.96 8.60 -9.17
N GLY A 5 5.96 7.72 -10.10
CA GLY A 5 6.87 6.59 -10.06
C GLY A 5 6.57 5.60 -11.16
N GLY A 6 7.42 4.64 -11.30
CA GLY A 6 7.45 3.63 -12.32
C GLY A 6 8.77 3.73 -13.07
N GLY A 7 9.33 2.62 -13.38
CA GLY A 7 10.60 2.50 -14.10
C GLY A 7 11.35 1.27 -13.65
N ASP A 8 11.84 1.26 -12.46
CA ASP A 8 12.56 0.13 -11.89
C ASP A 8 11.91 -0.42 -10.61
N THR A 9 12.36 -1.57 -10.16
CA THR A 9 11.78 -2.28 -9.01
C THR A 9 12.17 -1.66 -7.67
N PRO A 10 13.42 -1.21 -7.42
CA PRO A 10 13.80 -0.61 -6.15
C PRO A 10 13.05 0.70 -5.87
N GLU A 11 12.83 1.00 -4.59
CA GLU A 11 12.07 2.16 -4.14
C GLU A 11 12.93 3.13 -3.32
N HIS A 12 12.56 4.40 -3.30
CA HIS A 12 13.32 5.43 -2.58
C HIS A 12 13.04 5.40 -1.06
N VAL A 13 13.22 4.22 -0.47
CA VAL A 13 12.96 3.93 0.95
C VAL A 13 13.77 4.82 1.89
N ALA A 14 15.03 5.09 1.55
CA ALA A 14 15.92 5.88 2.39
C ALA A 14 15.36 7.30 2.61
N LYS A 15 14.86 7.95 1.56
CA LYS A 15 14.24 9.27 1.69
C LYS A 15 12.94 9.23 2.46
N ALA A 16 12.10 8.24 2.23
CA ALA A 16 10.85 8.08 2.97
C ALA A 16 11.10 7.90 4.47
N LEU A 17 12.05 7.04 4.85
CA LEU A 17 12.48 6.88 6.23
C LEU A 17 13.06 8.17 6.81
N HIS A 18 13.92 8.87 6.06
CA HIS A 18 14.45 10.17 6.49
C HIS A 18 13.32 11.14 6.84
N ASP A 19 12.35 11.31 5.94
CA ASP A 19 11.26 12.25 6.16
C ASP A 19 10.37 11.81 7.35
N ALA A 20 10.11 10.51 7.52
CA ALA A 20 9.38 9.99 8.66
C ALA A 20 10.12 10.24 10.00
N ILE A 21 11.45 10.07 10.05
CA ILE A 21 12.22 10.16 11.29
C ILE A 21 12.54 11.61 11.67
N PHE A 22 12.82 12.47 10.68
CA PHE A 22 13.36 13.81 10.92
C PHE A 22 12.38 14.95 10.66
N ARG A 23 11.36 14.73 9.83
CA ARG A 23 10.40 15.78 9.44
C ARG A 23 9.01 15.61 10.06
N ALA A 24 8.66 14.40 10.51
CA ALA A 24 7.40 14.19 11.22
C ALA A 24 7.45 14.82 12.62
N SER A 25 6.31 15.32 13.07
CA SER A 25 6.15 15.92 14.40
C SER A 25 6.02 14.82 15.46
N TRP A 26 7.13 14.33 15.97
CA TRP A 26 7.16 13.33 17.03
C TRP A 26 6.88 13.97 18.39
N SER A 27 6.20 13.22 19.28
CA SER A 27 5.98 13.64 20.66
C SER A 27 7.31 13.88 21.39
N SER A 28 7.38 14.99 22.14
CA SER A 28 8.50 15.28 23.05
C SER A 28 8.47 14.45 24.33
N ASN A 29 7.35 13.78 24.63
CA ASN A 29 7.25 12.90 25.79
C ASN A 29 8.16 11.69 25.61
N LYS A 30 9.11 11.52 26.52
CA LYS A 30 10.08 10.40 26.50
C LYS A 30 9.44 9.03 26.72
N ASN A 31 8.26 9.00 27.36
CA ASN A 31 7.51 7.77 27.62
C ASN A 31 6.54 7.43 26.48
N ALA A 32 6.42 8.26 25.45
CA ALA A 32 5.59 7.97 24.30
C ALA A 32 6.23 6.85 23.46
N LEU A 33 5.45 5.83 23.14
CA LEU A 33 5.85 4.82 22.18
C LEU A 33 5.88 5.45 20.78
N LYS A 34 7.01 5.35 20.09
CA LYS A 34 7.24 5.90 18.76
C LYS A 34 7.52 4.74 17.80
N LEU A 35 6.61 4.52 16.88
CA LEU A 35 6.68 3.42 15.92
C LEU A 35 6.56 3.94 14.49
N VAL A 36 7.37 3.37 13.61
CA VAL A 36 7.23 3.46 12.15
C VAL A 36 6.97 2.04 11.64
N TYR A 37 6.03 1.89 10.73
CA TYR A 37 5.83 0.68 9.96
C TYR A 37 6.25 0.95 8.53
N LEU A 38 7.30 0.26 8.08
CA LEU A 38 7.74 0.25 6.70
C LEU A 38 7.13 -0.98 6.03
N VAL A 39 6.23 -0.76 5.11
CA VAL A 39 5.51 -1.82 4.38
C VAL A 39 5.82 -1.69 2.90
N GLY A 40 6.27 -2.77 2.27
CA GLY A 40 6.60 -2.75 0.84
C GLY A 40 7.05 -4.10 0.32
N ASP A 41 7.16 -4.19 -0.99
CA ASP A 41 7.47 -5.40 -1.76
C ASP A 41 8.76 -5.29 -2.58
N ALA A 42 9.44 -4.14 -2.52
CA ALA A 42 10.65 -3.87 -3.29
C ALA A 42 11.81 -3.38 -2.39
N PRO A 43 13.08 -3.69 -2.72
CA PRO A 43 14.24 -3.27 -1.95
C PRO A 43 14.49 -1.76 -2.05
N PRO A 44 15.26 -1.16 -1.11
CA PRO A 44 15.66 0.22 -1.23
C PRO A 44 16.66 0.41 -2.37
N HIS A 45 16.56 1.55 -3.08
CA HIS A 45 17.64 2.05 -3.90
C HIS A 45 18.90 2.28 -3.06
N THR A 46 20.05 1.86 -3.58
CA THR A 46 21.37 2.04 -2.95
C THR A 46 22.35 2.82 -3.83
N ASP A 47 21.93 3.18 -5.03
CA ASP A 47 22.70 3.81 -6.11
C ASP A 47 22.42 5.29 -6.29
N TYR A 48 21.46 5.85 -5.53
CA TYR A 48 21.20 7.29 -5.56
C TYR A 48 22.30 8.09 -4.88
N SER A 49 22.75 9.16 -5.57
CA SER A 49 23.78 10.08 -5.07
C SER A 49 23.20 11.23 -4.24
N ASP A 50 22.07 11.01 -3.58
CA ASP A 50 21.33 12.03 -2.83
C ASP A 50 21.70 12.13 -1.34
N GLY A 51 22.64 11.31 -0.91
CA GLY A 51 23.15 11.30 0.47
C GLY A 51 22.27 10.56 1.48
N PHE A 52 21.14 9.98 1.08
CA PHE A 52 20.30 9.19 1.98
C PHE A 52 20.80 7.75 2.08
N ASN A 53 20.94 7.26 3.31
CA ASN A 53 21.35 5.88 3.58
C ASN A 53 20.37 5.26 4.58
N HIS A 54 19.59 4.28 4.14
CA HIS A 54 18.57 3.64 4.96
C HIS A 54 19.11 2.98 6.24
N ARG A 55 20.33 2.44 6.21
CA ARG A 55 20.99 1.84 7.40
C ARG A 55 21.32 2.88 8.45
N ALA A 56 21.98 3.96 8.05
CA ALA A 56 22.30 5.06 8.94
C ALA A 56 21.05 5.73 9.53
N ILE A 57 19.99 5.87 8.71
CA ILE A 57 18.71 6.43 9.16
C ILE A 57 18.04 5.50 10.18
N ALA A 58 18.07 4.18 9.98
CA ALA A 58 17.53 3.22 10.94
C ALA A 58 18.25 3.26 12.30
N GLU A 59 19.57 3.38 12.30
CA GLU A 59 20.37 3.57 13.53
C GLU A 59 20.02 4.88 14.23
N GLN A 60 19.87 5.97 13.48
CA GLN A 60 19.47 7.26 14.05
C GLN A 60 18.02 7.24 14.58
N ALA A 61 17.11 6.50 13.98
CA ALA A 61 15.77 6.26 14.50
C ALA A 61 15.86 5.64 15.91
N ARG A 62 16.64 4.58 16.04
CA ARG A 62 16.86 3.90 17.33
C ARG A 62 17.41 4.85 18.40
N MET A 63 18.40 5.66 18.06
CA MET A 63 18.98 6.66 19.00
C MET A 63 17.95 7.71 19.44
N ARG A 64 16.93 7.99 18.63
CA ARG A 64 15.81 8.89 18.94
C ARG A 64 14.65 8.19 19.67
N GLY A 65 14.80 6.91 20.00
CA GLY A 65 13.74 6.11 20.62
C GLY A 65 12.58 5.79 19.69
N ILE A 66 12.81 5.83 18.37
CA ILE A 66 11.84 5.46 17.34
C ILE A 66 12.18 4.05 16.87
N ARG A 67 11.25 3.12 16.95
CA ARG A 67 11.39 1.77 16.41
C ARG A 67 10.79 1.71 15.00
N ILE A 68 11.47 1.00 14.10
CA ILE A 68 10.95 0.74 12.74
C ILE A 68 10.64 -0.74 12.63
N ASN A 69 9.36 -1.07 12.56
CA ASN A 69 8.91 -2.39 12.20
C ASN A 69 8.79 -2.47 10.68
N THR A 70 9.20 -3.59 10.11
CA THR A 70 9.16 -3.77 8.66
C THR A 70 8.26 -4.94 8.28
N VAL A 71 7.45 -4.74 7.26
CA VAL A 71 6.53 -5.74 6.71
C VAL A 71 6.85 -5.92 5.24
N ARG A 72 7.42 -7.06 4.88
CA ARG A 72 7.61 -7.42 3.48
C ARG A 72 6.32 -7.99 2.90
N CYS A 73 5.87 -7.45 1.78
CA CYS A 73 4.82 -8.02 0.97
C CYS A 73 5.44 -8.88 -0.14
N GLY A 74 4.94 -10.09 -0.35
CA GLY A 74 5.47 -10.99 -1.35
C GLY A 74 6.73 -11.76 -0.93
N SER A 75 7.48 -12.29 -1.91
CA SER A 75 8.54 -13.28 -1.70
C SER A 75 9.93 -12.82 -2.12
N ASP A 76 10.10 -11.56 -2.56
CA ASP A 76 11.41 -11.07 -3.00
C ASP A 76 12.46 -11.13 -1.89
N GLU A 77 13.58 -11.80 -2.18
CA GLU A 77 14.61 -12.06 -1.18
C GLU A 77 15.47 -10.82 -0.89
N SER A 78 15.70 -9.98 -1.87
CA SER A 78 16.47 -8.74 -1.67
C SER A 78 15.72 -7.77 -0.76
N THR A 79 14.41 -7.68 -0.90
CA THR A 79 13.52 -6.96 0.01
C THR A 79 13.56 -7.56 1.42
N ARG A 80 13.53 -8.90 1.54
CA ARG A 80 13.63 -9.56 2.85
C ARG A 80 14.89 -9.16 3.61
N VAL A 81 16.04 -9.24 2.93
CA VAL A 81 17.33 -8.91 3.53
C VAL A 81 17.37 -7.45 3.98
N ALA A 82 16.92 -6.53 3.14
CA ALA A 82 16.91 -5.11 3.43
C ALA A 82 15.96 -4.77 4.58
N TRP A 83 14.75 -5.32 4.58
CA TRP A 83 13.74 -5.06 5.63
C TRP A 83 14.19 -5.61 6.98
N LEU A 84 14.78 -6.81 7.00
CA LEU A 84 15.34 -7.40 8.21
C LEU A 84 16.50 -6.55 8.77
N ASP A 85 17.40 -6.06 7.92
CA ASP A 85 18.51 -5.19 8.33
C ASP A 85 18.01 -3.86 8.92
N ILE A 86 17.01 -3.21 8.29
CA ILE A 86 16.39 -1.98 8.78
C ILE A 86 15.74 -2.20 10.15
N ALA A 87 14.91 -3.24 10.30
CA ALA A 87 14.24 -3.55 11.55
C ALA A 87 15.24 -3.80 12.69
N ASN A 88 16.25 -4.62 12.46
CA ASN A 88 17.27 -4.93 13.47
C ASN A 88 18.03 -3.68 13.93
N ARG A 89 18.44 -2.81 13.00
CA ARG A 89 19.15 -1.56 13.33
C ARG A 89 18.28 -0.59 14.11
N ALA A 90 16.99 -0.51 13.79
CA ALA A 90 16.04 0.38 14.45
C ALA A 90 15.45 -0.21 15.73
N GLY A 91 15.79 -1.45 16.11
CA GLY A 91 15.25 -2.13 17.29
C GLY A 91 13.76 -2.48 17.16
N GLY A 92 13.28 -2.67 15.94
CA GLY A 92 11.93 -3.12 15.61
C GLY A 92 11.89 -4.60 15.21
N GLU A 93 10.77 -5.00 14.63
CA GLU A 93 10.49 -6.37 14.21
C GLU A 93 10.28 -6.46 12.70
N PHE A 94 10.69 -7.58 12.11
CA PHE A 94 10.43 -7.92 10.72
C PHE A 94 9.30 -8.94 10.65
N THR A 95 8.36 -8.68 9.75
CA THR A 95 7.28 -9.62 9.39
C THR A 95 7.19 -9.76 7.87
N SER A 96 6.73 -10.89 7.39
CA SER A 96 6.48 -11.13 5.98
C SER A 96 5.03 -11.55 5.80
N VAL A 97 4.37 -10.96 4.80
CA VAL A 97 3.04 -11.33 4.34
C VAL A 97 3.11 -11.71 2.86
N GLU A 98 2.29 -12.64 2.45
CA GLU A 98 2.20 -12.98 1.04
C GLU A 98 1.61 -11.83 0.21
N GLN A 99 1.89 -11.80 -1.09
CA GLN A 99 1.37 -10.79 -2.00
C GLN A 99 -0.17 -10.73 -2.01
N SER A 100 -0.81 -11.86 -1.79
CA SER A 100 -2.27 -11.99 -1.63
C SER A 100 -2.80 -11.50 -0.28
N GLY A 101 -1.92 -11.06 0.63
CA GLY A 101 -2.27 -10.65 1.99
C GLY A 101 -2.42 -11.80 2.99
N GLY A 102 -2.37 -13.06 2.55
CA GLY A 102 -2.45 -14.25 3.41
C GLY A 102 -3.73 -14.33 4.24
N MET A 103 -4.76 -13.56 3.88
CA MET A 103 -6.05 -13.64 4.56
C MET A 103 -6.70 -14.99 4.25
N VAL A 104 -7.14 -15.66 5.30
CA VAL A 104 -7.96 -16.86 5.15
C VAL A 104 -9.31 -16.41 4.61
N GLU A 105 -9.61 -16.77 3.38
CA GLU A 105 -10.93 -16.52 2.79
C GLU A 105 -12.00 -17.26 3.61
N THR A 106 -12.85 -16.50 4.28
CA THR A 106 -14.03 -17.04 4.93
C THR A 106 -15.17 -17.00 3.93
N SER A 107 -15.41 -18.13 3.26
CA SER A 107 -16.50 -18.23 2.29
C SER A 107 -17.86 -18.07 2.98
N THR A 108 -18.68 -17.21 2.42
CA THR A 108 -20.05 -16.97 2.89
C THR A 108 -21.08 -17.33 1.82
N PRO A 109 -22.34 -17.66 2.19
CA PRO A 109 -23.40 -17.93 1.21
C PRO A 109 -23.70 -16.74 0.29
N TYR A 110 -23.24 -15.56 0.63
CA TYR A 110 -23.52 -14.30 -0.08
C TYR A 110 -22.43 -13.93 -1.09
N ASP A 111 -21.28 -14.60 -1.08
CA ASP A 111 -20.12 -14.22 -1.92
C ASP A 111 -20.45 -14.26 -3.40
N GLY A 112 -21.23 -15.23 -3.84
CA GLY A 112 -21.66 -15.33 -5.24
C GLY A 112 -22.49 -14.13 -5.69
N GLU A 113 -23.42 -13.68 -4.86
CA GLU A 113 -24.28 -12.53 -5.17
C GLU A 113 -23.47 -11.21 -5.07
N LEU A 114 -22.63 -11.06 -4.06
CA LEU A 114 -21.74 -9.90 -3.91
C LEU A 114 -20.75 -9.79 -5.07
N ALA A 115 -20.16 -10.89 -5.51
CA ALA A 115 -19.29 -10.92 -6.68
C ALA A 115 -20.04 -10.54 -7.97
N ARG A 116 -21.29 -11.01 -8.14
CA ARG A 116 -22.14 -10.61 -9.25
C ARG A 116 -22.44 -9.11 -9.25
N LEU A 117 -22.75 -8.55 -8.09
CA LEU A 117 -23.00 -7.10 -7.91
C LEU A 117 -21.73 -6.28 -8.18
N ASN A 118 -20.57 -6.73 -7.69
CA ASN A 118 -19.29 -6.09 -7.98
C ASN A 118 -18.97 -6.08 -9.50
N ARG A 119 -19.26 -7.17 -10.20
CA ARG A 119 -19.12 -7.20 -11.66
C ARG A 119 -20.02 -6.19 -12.35
N ALA A 120 -21.33 -6.20 -12.01
CA ALA A 120 -22.29 -5.26 -12.57
C ALA A 120 -21.85 -3.80 -12.31
N LEU A 121 -21.38 -3.50 -11.11
CA LEU A 121 -20.84 -2.17 -10.77
C LEU A 121 -19.59 -1.85 -11.59
N THR A 122 -18.66 -2.79 -11.74
CA THR A 122 -17.44 -2.56 -12.53
C THR A 122 -17.74 -2.31 -14.02
N GLU A 123 -18.77 -2.93 -14.56
CA GLU A 123 -19.21 -2.75 -15.95
C GLU A 123 -19.88 -1.39 -16.20
N THR A 124 -20.32 -0.69 -15.16
CA THR A 124 -20.85 0.68 -15.29
C THR A 124 -19.77 1.74 -15.45
N ALA A 125 -18.48 1.41 -15.20
CA ALA A 125 -17.38 2.35 -15.28
C ALA A 125 -17.23 2.92 -16.70
N ILE A 126 -17.24 4.24 -16.84
CA ILE A 126 -17.10 4.96 -18.11
C ILE A 126 -15.77 5.70 -18.13
N PRO A 127 -14.70 5.11 -18.72
CA PRO A 127 -13.37 5.71 -18.74
C PRO A 127 -13.37 7.03 -19.54
N TYR A 128 -12.96 8.13 -18.91
CA TYR A 128 -12.85 9.42 -19.57
C TYR A 128 -11.53 10.14 -19.21
N GLY A 129 -11.28 11.29 -19.84
CA GLY A 129 -10.07 12.07 -19.61
C GLY A 129 -8.93 11.73 -20.58
N SER A 130 -7.67 11.90 -20.15
CA SER A 130 -6.49 11.60 -20.96
C SER A 130 -6.39 10.13 -21.34
N ALA A 131 -5.59 9.81 -22.37
CA ALA A 131 -5.37 8.43 -22.80
C ALA A 131 -4.86 7.54 -21.65
N ASP A 132 -3.94 8.07 -20.83
CA ASP A 132 -3.36 7.35 -19.68
C ASP A 132 -4.40 7.09 -18.58
N LYS A 133 -5.25 8.09 -18.27
CA LYS A 133 -6.35 7.93 -17.32
C LYS A 133 -7.32 6.85 -17.79
N ARG A 134 -7.76 6.90 -19.04
CA ARG A 134 -8.64 5.88 -19.62
C ARG A 134 -8.02 4.48 -19.59
N ALA A 135 -6.72 4.37 -19.89
CA ALA A 135 -6.00 3.11 -19.82
C ALA A 135 -5.95 2.57 -18.38
N SER A 136 -5.68 3.43 -17.40
CA SER A 136 -5.66 3.07 -15.98
C SER A 136 -7.02 2.55 -15.50
N VAL A 137 -8.12 3.22 -15.84
CA VAL A 137 -9.48 2.78 -15.47
C VAL A 137 -9.79 1.41 -16.07
N LYS A 138 -9.49 1.22 -17.36
CA LYS A 138 -9.70 -0.07 -18.03
C LYS A 138 -8.88 -1.20 -17.40
N ASP A 139 -7.63 -0.93 -17.03
CA ASP A 139 -6.77 -1.94 -16.39
C ASP A 139 -7.26 -2.30 -14.99
N LYS A 140 -7.70 -1.31 -14.21
CA LYS A 140 -8.32 -1.54 -12.89
C LYS A 140 -9.61 -2.37 -13.01
N ALA A 141 -10.48 -2.04 -13.97
CA ALA A 141 -11.70 -2.78 -14.22
C ALA A 141 -11.40 -4.24 -14.62
N ARG A 142 -10.45 -4.46 -15.54
CA ARG A 142 -10.01 -5.80 -15.94
C ARG A 142 -9.51 -6.60 -14.74
N ARG A 143 -8.59 -6.06 -13.93
CA ARG A 143 -8.06 -6.74 -12.73
C ARG A 143 -9.15 -7.07 -11.72
N ASN A 144 -10.15 -6.19 -11.57
CA ASN A 144 -11.28 -6.44 -10.70
C ASN A 144 -12.16 -7.62 -11.21
N LEU A 145 -12.40 -7.70 -12.51
CA LEU A 145 -13.19 -8.78 -13.12
C LEU A 145 -12.47 -10.13 -13.09
N GLU A 146 -11.13 -10.12 -13.13
CA GLU A 146 -10.27 -11.31 -13.08
C GLU A 146 -10.02 -11.80 -11.64
N ALA A 147 -10.35 -11.01 -10.62
CA ALA A 147 -10.12 -11.36 -9.22
C ALA A 147 -10.99 -12.55 -8.77
N PRO A 148 -10.55 -13.36 -7.80
CA PRO A 148 -11.35 -14.42 -7.19
C PRO A 148 -12.69 -13.90 -6.64
N ALA A 149 -13.71 -14.78 -6.62
CA ALA A 149 -15.07 -14.39 -6.19
C ALA A 149 -15.11 -13.78 -4.78
N ALA A 150 -14.34 -14.33 -3.83
CA ALA A 150 -14.25 -13.81 -2.48
C ALA A 150 -13.68 -12.38 -2.44
N ALA A 151 -12.62 -12.08 -3.20
CA ALA A 151 -12.07 -10.74 -3.30
C ALA A 151 -13.05 -9.76 -3.95
N GLN A 152 -13.84 -10.21 -4.94
CA GLN A 152 -14.90 -9.41 -5.53
C GLN A 152 -16.04 -9.14 -4.53
N ALA A 153 -16.38 -10.10 -3.68
CA ALA A 153 -17.40 -9.97 -2.65
C ALA A 153 -16.97 -8.98 -1.55
N GLU A 154 -15.72 -9.06 -1.07
CA GLU A 154 -15.17 -8.09 -0.11
C GLU A 154 -15.19 -6.67 -0.66
N ARG A 155 -14.84 -6.50 -1.93
CA ARG A 155 -14.86 -5.20 -2.59
C ARG A 155 -16.28 -4.63 -2.68
N ALA A 156 -17.29 -5.45 -3.03
CA ALA A 156 -18.69 -5.05 -3.02
C ALA A 156 -19.15 -4.62 -1.62
N GLY A 157 -18.77 -5.37 -0.59
CA GLY A 157 -19.05 -5.05 0.80
C GLY A 157 -18.43 -3.71 1.23
N TRP A 158 -17.19 -3.44 0.81
CA TRP A 158 -16.51 -2.18 1.09
C TRP A 158 -17.22 -0.99 0.40
N TYR A 159 -17.63 -1.11 -0.86
CA TYR A 159 -18.39 -0.08 -1.55
C TYR A 159 -19.73 0.20 -0.88
N GLY A 160 -20.45 -0.85 -0.47
CA GLY A 160 -21.70 -0.71 0.27
C GLY A 160 -21.51 0.07 1.57
N LEU A 161 -20.42 -0.20 2.30
CA LEU A 161 -20.09 0.51 3.54
C LEU A 161 -19.73 1.99 3.30
N MET A 162 -19.00 2.29 2.22
CA MET A 162 -18.64 3.66 1.87
C MET A 162 -19.85 4.47 1.42
N GLY A 163 -20.71 3.89 0.57
CA GLY A 163 -21.97 4.53 0.13
C GLY A 163 -22.90 4.86 1.30
N SER A 164 -23.03 3.97 2.29
CA SER A 164 -23.84 4.20 3.48
C SER A 164 -23.32 5.35 4.37
N ARG A 165 -22.05 5.73 4.24
CA ARG A 165 -21.42 6.85 4.96
C ARG A 165 -21.46 8.17 4.19
N GLY A 166 -22.20 8.25 3.07
CA GLY A 166 -22.30 9.46 2.23
C GLY A 166 -20.97 9.84 1.55
N ARG A 167 -20.04 8.91 1.46
CA ARG A 167 -18.80 9.09 0.68
C ARG A 167 -19.03 8.48 -0.69
N SER A 168 -18.75 9.25 -1.75
CA SER A 168 -18.65 8.68 -3.09
C SER A 168 -17.61 7.57 -3.06
N ALA A 169 -18.03 6.37 -3.39
CA ALA A 169 -17.13 5.23 -3.51
C ALA A 169 -16.52 5.28 -4.91
N ALA A 170 -15.66 6.26 -5.15
CA ALA A 170 -14.96 6.39 -6.42
C ALA A 170 -14.30 5.08 -6.80
N ILE A 171 -14.76 4.46 -7.89
CA ILE A 171 -14.15 3.23 -8.44
C ILE A 171 -12.74 3.56 -8.92
N SER A 172 -12.56 4.75 -9.50
CA SER A 172 -11.25 5.36 -9.71
C SER A 172 -11.41 6.80 -10.22
N GLU A 173 -10.44 7.66 -9.94
CA GLU A 173 -10.30 8.93 -10.66
C GLU A 173 -10.27 8.67 -12.17
N GLY A 174 -11.17 9.30 -12.93
CA GLY A 174 -11.33 9.12 -14.38
C GLY A 174 -12.48 8.19 -14.80
N ASP A 175 -13.35 7.80 -13.88
CA ASP A 175 -14.68 7.29 -14.18
C ASP A 175 -15.67 8.47 -14.21
N LEU A 176 -16.38 8.64 -15.32
CA LEU A 176 -17.30 9.76 -15.53
C LEU A 176 -18.44 9.79 -14.50
N LEU A 177 -18.85 8.64 -13.97
CA LEU A 177 -19.92 8.54 -13.00
C LEU A 177 -19.48 8.94 -11.57
N ASP A 178 -18.19 8.85 -11.28
CA ASP A 178 -17.63 9.20 -9.97
C ASP A 178 -17.27 10.70 -9.87
N ASP A 179 -17.09 11.37 -11.01
CA ASP A 179 -16.66 12.78 -11.09
C ASP A 179 -17.84 13.76 -11.31
N VAL A 180 -19.09 13.25 -11.31
CA VAL A 180 -20.33 14.04 -11.35
C VAL A 180 -21.01 14.03 -9.99
#